data_f460b33632ef26727ad17a784e2671a4
#
_entry.id   f460b33632ef26727ad17a784e2671a4
#
_cell.length_a   1.000
_cell.length_b   1.000
_cell.length_c   1.000
_cell.angle_alpha   90.00
_cell.angle_beta   90.00
_cell.angle_gamma   90.00
#
_symmetry.space_group_name_H-M   'P 1'
#
loop_
_entity.id
_entity.type
_entity.pdbx_description
1 polymer ?
#
loop_
_entity_poly.entity_id
_entity_poly.type
_entity_poly.pdbx_seq_one_letter_code
_entity_poly.pdbx_strand_id
1 'polypeptide(L)'
;MHRHLHDIPPASTSYEMGLKRVLLSANESGCSITQIAVIDLKAGEESAMHIHPDLQDAFYILDGELDVTINGTVHHCKKDDFLFVEQLNAYQLQAITDVRMLAMGCVIESQRTKLYPMLFEPNLRTKVWGGKQLTQWKQLPEQQHIGESWEVSAVEKAPSVIANGTWAGYSLTEVINKMPQAVLGKEVAKKYNNQLPLLVKFIDSNDDLSVQVHPNDD
;
A
#
# COMPACT_ATOMS: atom_id res chain seq x y z
N MET A 1 -7.80 15.08 13.91
CA MET A 1 -8.24 13.64 13.90
C MET A 1 -8.15 13.09 15.33
N HIS A 2 -9.16 12.33 15.77
CA HIS A 2 -9.14 11.61 17.06
C HIS A 2 -9.59 10.16 16.78
N ARG A 3 -8.86 9.18 17.28
CA ARG A 3 -9.17 7.74 17.15
C ARG A 3 -8.91 7.03 18.46
N HIS A 4 -9.77 6.09 18.79
CA HIS A 4 -9.56 5.18 19.90
C HIS A 4 -9.07 3.83 19.36
N LEU A 5 -7.99 3.30 19.93
CA LEU A 5 -7.30 2.12 19.38
C LEU A 5 -8.24 0.89 19.21
N HIS A 6 -9.16 0.69 20.18
CA HIS A 6 -10.07 -0.45 20.13
C HIS A 6 -11.16 -0.34 19.07
N ASP A 7 -11.41 0.86 18.51
CA ASP A 7 -12.37 1.08 17.42
C ASP A 7 -11.75 0.79 16.05
N ILE A 8 -10.43 0.59 15.99
CA ILE A 8 -9.72 0.31 14.76
C ILE A 8 -9.66 -1.21 14.53
N PRO A 9 -10.24 -1.72 13.44
CA PRO A 9 -10.18 -3.15 13.15
C PRO A 9 -8.72 -3.59 12.94
N PRO A 10 -8.31 -4.74 13.48
CA PRO A 10 -6.99 -5.28 13.24
C PRO A 10 -6.87 -5.77 11.79
N ALA A 11 -5.69 -5.62 11.21
CA ALA A 11 -5.31 -6.14 9.91
C ALA A 11 -3.98 -6.91 10.04
N SER A 12 -3.72 -7.85 9.15
CA SER A 12 -2.43 -8.52 9.07
C SER A 12 -1.32 -7.52 8.74
N THR A 13 -0.12 -7.76 9.25
CA THR A 13 1.07 -7.01 8.82
C THR A 13 1.49 -7.48 7.42
N SER A 14 2.32 -6.68 6.75
CA SER A 14 2.84 -7.03 5.42
C SER A 14 3.80 -8.24 5.43
N TYR A 15 4.22 -8.68 6.60
CA TYR A 15 5.23 -9.74 6.80
C TYR A 15 4.66 -11.03 7.40
N GLU A 16 3.35 -11.23 7.27
CA GLU A 16 2.63 -12.43 7.74
C GLU A 16 2.80 -12.75 9.23
N MET A 17 3.22 -11.76 10.04
CA MET A 17 3.36 -11.90 11.49
C MET A 17 2.51 -10.85 12.21
N GLY A 18 1.78 -11.28 13.25
CA GLY A 18 1.02 -10.41 14.12
C GLY A 18 -0.14 -9.66 13.46
N LEU A 19 -0.73 -8.80 14.26
CA LEU A 19 -1.83 -7.92 13.87
C LEU A 19 -1.45 -6.47 14.07
N LYS A 20 -1.82 -5.61 13.12
CA LYS A 20 -1.64 -4.15 13.23
C LYS A 20 -2.97 -3.41 13.26
N ARG A 21 -3.01 -2.33 14.04
CA ARG A 21 -4.07 -1.31 13.99
C ARG A 21 -3.48 0.01 13.55
N VAL A 22 -3.85 0.47 12.36
CA VAL A 22 -3.29 1.68 11.76
C VAL A 22 -3.94 2.93 12.35
N LEU A 23 -3.16 3.68 13.12
CA LEU A 23 -3.58 4.95 13.74
C LEU A 23 -3.57 6.10 12.73
N LEU A 24 -2.57 6.11 11.85
CA LEU A 24 -2.40 7.11 10.78
C LEU A 24 -1.82 6.43 9.55
N SER A 25 -2.44 6.63 8.42
CA SER A 25 -1.95 6.14 7.12
C SER A 25 -1.24 7.25 6.32
N ALA A 26 -0.49 6.87 5.29
CA ALA A 26 0.27 7.78 4.45
C ALA A 26 -0.57 8.90 3.84
N ASN A 27 -1.75 8.56 3.30
CA ASN A 27 -2.66 9.51 2.67
C ASN A 27 -3.29 10.51 3.65
N GLU A 28 -3.30 10.19 4.94
CA GLU A 28 -3.84 11.06 5.99
C GLU A 28 -2.78 11.96 6.62
N SER A 29 -1.51 11.56 6.57
CA SER A 29 -0.43 12.24 7.26
C SER A 29 -0.07 13.61 6.68
N GLY A 30 -0.18 13.76 5.35
CA GLY A 30 0.25 14.98 4.64
C GLY A 30 1.74 15.30 4.74
N CYS A 31 2.56 14.38 5.27
CA CYS A 31 4.01 14.53 5.45
C CYS A 31 4.75 13.23 5.12
N SER A 32 6.03 13.12 5.49
CA SER A 32 6.88 11.95 5.22
C SER A 32 6.48 10.68 5.99
N ILE A 33 5.58 10.76 6.96
CA ILE A 33 5.09 9.58 7.70
C ILE A 33 4.23 8.75 6.77
N THR A 34 4.61 7.49 6.58
CA THR A 34 3.87 6.54 5.74
C THR A 34 2.82 5.78 6.55
N GLN A 35 3.13 5.50 7.81
CA GLN A 35 2.21 4.82 8.73
C GLN A 35 2.61 5.08 10.18
N ILE A 36 1.62 5.17 11.06
CA ILE A 36 1.74 4.95 12.50
C ILE A 36 0.75 3.85 12.86
N ALA A 37 1.24 2.78 13.47
CA ALA A 37 0.41 1.64 13.84
C ALA A 37 0.81 1.06 15.20
N VAL A 38 -0.16 0.51 15.92
CA VAL A 38 0.11 -0.42 17.03
C VAL A 38 0.12 -1.82 16.47
N ILE A 39 1.19 -2.56 16.75
CA ILE A 39 1.40 -3.94 16.34
C ILE A 39 1.38 -4.83 17.58
N ASP A 40 0.59 -5.88 17.52
CA ASP A 40 0.54 -6.95 18.52
C ASP A 40 1.14 -8.22 17.90
N LEU A 41 2.18 -8.77 18.52
CA LEU A 41 2.85 -10.02 18.13
C LEU A 41 2.66 -11.06 19.22
N LYS A 42 2.62 -12.33 18.84
CA LYS A 42 2.65 -13.46 19.75
C LYS A 42 4.07 -13.98 19.97
N ALA A 43 4.35 -14.50 21.15
CA ALA A 43 5.63 -15.15 21.44
C ALA A 43 5.97 -16.18 20.37
N GLY A 44 7.19 -16.11 19.83
CA GLY A 44 7.69 -16.97 18.79
C GLY A 44 7.36 -16.54 17.36
N GLU A 45 6.55 -15.50 17.15
CA GLU A 45 6.36 -14.94 15.80
C GLU A 45 7.63 -14.25 15.32
N GLU A 46 7.94 -14.45 14.04
CA GLU A 46 9.16 -13.96 13.40
C GLU A 46 8.84 -13.43 12.01
N SER A 47 9.38 -12.26 11.66
CA SER A 47 9.27 -11.73 10.30
C SER A 47 10.31 -12.35 9.38
N ALA A 48 10.05 -12.38 8.08
CA ALA A 48 11.14 -12.57 7.12
C ALA A 48 12.15 -11.41 7.22
N MET A 49 13.43 -11.69 6.89
CA MET A 49 14.44 -10.64 6.72
C MET A 49 14.03 -9.76 5.54
N HIS A 50 14.02 -8.44 5.74
CA HIS A 50 13.62 -7.49 4.70
C HIS A 50 14.46 -6.21 4.73
N ILE A 51 14.44 -5.48 3.61
CA ILE A 51 15.15 -4.21 3.42
C ILE A 51 14.17 -3.21 2.84
N HIS A 52 14.17 -2.00 3.37
CA HIS A 52 13.46 -0.87 2.78
C HIS A 52 14.46 0.08 2.11
N PRO A 53 14.43 0.23 0.78
CA PRO A 53 15.37 1.09 0.07
C PRO A 53 15.10 2.58 0.28
N ASP A 54 13.88 2.93 0.65
CA ASP A 54 13.34 4.29 0.65
C ASP A 54 12.56 4.65 1.92
N LEU A 55 12.48 3.72 2.88
CA LEU A 55 11.72 3.85 4.10
C LEU A 55 12.65 3.66 5.31
N GLN A 56 12.37 4.42 6.36
CA GLN A 56 12.96 4.28 7.68
C GLN A 56 11.87 3.85 8.65
N ASP A 57 12.18 2.90 9.51
CA ASP A 57 11.25 2.39 10.51
C ASP A 57 11.70 2.74 11.93
N ALA A 58 10.74 3.08 12.75
CA ALA A 58 10.95 3.31 14.17
C ALA A 58 9.97 2.44 14.97
N PHE A 59 10.49 1.80 16.02
CA PHE A 59 9.73 0.95 16.91
C PHE A 59 9.87 1.45 18.36
N TYR A 60 8.76 1.58 19.05
CA TYR A 60 8.74 1.82 20.49
C TYR A 60 8.00 0.67 21.18
N ILE A 61 8.67 -0.02 22.06
CA ILE A 61 8.12 -1.21 22.73
C ILE A 61 7.23 -0.78 23.89
N LEU A 62 5.94 -1.03 23.75
CA LEU A 62 4.94 -0.69 24.77
C LEU A 62 4.83 -1.77 25.84
N ASP A 63 5.05 -3.04 25.45
CA ASP A 63 5.03 -4.20 26.35
C ASP A 63 5.71 -5.39 25.70
N GLY A 64 6.32 -6.30 26.51
CA GLY A 64 6.98 -7.51 26.05
C GLY A 64 8.46 -7.33 25.69
N GLU A 65 9.04 -8.38 25.13
CA GLU A 65 10.46 -8.47 24.71
C GLU A 65 10.56 -8.91 23.24
N LEU A 66 11.39 -8.21 22.48
CA LEU A 66 11.57 -8.35 21.04
C LEU A 66 13.05 -8.35 20.69
N ASP A 67 13.50 -9.34 19.93
CA ASP A 67 14.79 -9.32 19.28
C ASP A 67 14.68 -8.69 17.88
N VAL A 68 15.52 -7.74 17.59
CA VAL A 68 15.63 -7.14 16.26
C VAL A 68 17.03 -7.36 15.72
N THR A 69 17.14 -8.18 14.70
CA THR A 69 18.41 -8.41 14.00
C THR A 69 18.56 -7.36 12.90
N ILE A 70 19.56 -6.50 12.98
CA ILE A 70 19.89 -5.48 11.97
C ILE A 70 21.28 -5.78 11.41
N ASN A 71 21.38 -6.05 10.10
CA ASN A 71 22.63 -6.40 9.42
C ASN A 71 23.45 -7.48 10.15
N GLY A 72 22.75 -8.50 10.72
CA GLY A 72 23.36 -9.58 11.46
C GLY A 72 23.68 -9.29 12.94
N THR A 73 23.43 -8.09 13.43
CA THR A 73 23.57 -7.74 14.86
C THR A 73 22.21 -7.82 15.53
N VAL A 74 22.12 -8.56 16.64
CA VAL A 74 20.89 -8.70 17.43
C VAL A 74 20.79 -7.58 18.46
N HIS A 75 19.67 -6.89 18.48
CA HIS A 75 19.29 -5.90 19.48
C HIS A 75 18.14 -6.45 20.31
N HIS A 76 18.39 -6.70 21.60
CA HIS A 76 17.37 -7.15 22.55
C HIS A 76 16.59 -5.93 23.05
N CYS A 77 15.35 -5.80 22.62
CA CYS A 77 14.47 -4.71 22.98
C CYS A 77 13.40 -5.15 23.96
N LYS A 78 13.12 -4.33 24.95
CA LYS A 78 12.09 -4.56 25.97
C LYS A 78 11.23 -3.33 26.15
N LYS A 79 10.23 -3.41 27.00
CA LYS A 79 9.36 -2.28 27.34
C LYS A 79 10.14 -0.99 27.55
N ASP A 80 9.67 0.09 26.94
CA ASP A 80 10.19 1.46 26.94
C ASP A 80 11.45 1.66 26.08
N ASP A 81 11.94 0.64 25.40
CA ASP A 81 13.00 0.80 24.42
C ASP A 81 12.49 1.37 23.10
N PHE A 82 13.34 2.21 22.49
CA PHE A 82 13.14 2.77 21.16
C PHE A 82 14.24 2.29 20.22
N LEU A 83 13.84 1.78 19.06
CA LEU A 83 14.73 1.36 18.01
C LEU A 83 14.42 2.10 16.72
N PHE A 84 15.47 2.53 16.02
CA PHE A 84 15.36 3.16 14.72
C PHE A 84 16.18 2.38 13.70
N VAL A 85 15.54 2.03 12.59
CA VAL A 85 16.17 1.32 11.48
C VAL A 85 16.22 2.26 10.27
N GLU A 86 17.43 2.64 9.91
CA GLU A 86 17.66 3.47 8.73
C GLU A 86 17.37 2.67 7.44
N GLN A 87 17.07 3.39 6.38
CA GLN A 87 16.92 2.82 5.04
C GLN A 87 18.14 1.95 4.66
N LEU A 88 17.94 0.99 3.76
CA LEU A 88 18.97 0.08 3.24
C LEU A 88 19.58 -0.87 4.27
N ASN A 89 19.16 -0.83 5.54
CA ASN A 89 19.53 -1.86 6.50
C ASN A 89 18.59 -3.06 6.41
N ALA A 90 19.16 -4.26 6.31
CA ALA A 90 18.40 -5.49 6.41
C ALA A 90 18.03 -5.73 7.87
N TYR A 91 16.75 -6.00 8.15
CA TYR A 91 16.35 -6.32 9.51
C TYR A 91 15.25 -7.38 9.58
N GLN A 92 15.16 -8.00 10.73
CA GLN A 92 14.20 -9.04 11.08
C GLN A 92 13.73 -8.83 12.51
N LEU A 93 12.46 -9.09 12.77
CA LEU A 93 11.85 -9.01 14.09
C LEU A 93 11.55 -10.43 14.58
N GLN A 94 11.82 -10.71 15.87
CA GLN A 94 11.46 -11.95 16.54
C GLN A 94 10.88 -11.66 17.92
N ALA A 95 9.61 -12.01 18.14
CA ALA A 95 8.94 -11.82 19.41
C ALA A 95 9.40 -12.91 20.42
N ILE A 96 10.05 -12.50 21.50
CA ILE A 96 10.49 -13.40 22.57
C ILE A 96 9.33 -13.71 23.50
N THR A 97 8.55 -12.71 23.85
CA THR A 97 7.29 -12.82 24.58
C THR A 97 6.13 -12.33 23.71
N ASP A 98 4.90 -12.28 24.21
CA ASP A 98 3.86 -11.46 23.59
C ASP A 98 4.32 -10.01 23.61
N VAL A 99 4.29 -9.33 22.44
CA VAL A 99 4.81 -7.97 22.27
C VAL A 99 3.69 -7.05 21.82
N ARG A 100 3.65 -5.85 22.39
CA ARG A 100 2.93 -4.71 21.87
C ARG A 100 3.90 -3.58 21.58
N MET A 101 3.88 -3.04 20.38
CA MET A 101 4.77 -1.95 19.99
C MET A 101 4.04 -0.90 19.14
N LEU A 102 4.53 0.33 19.21
CA LEU A 102 4.21 1.39 18.26
C LEU A 102 5.23 1.33 17.13
N ALA A 103 4.76 1.16 15.91
CA ALA A 103 5.59 1.19 14.71
C ALA A 103 5.28 2.45 13.89
N MET A 104 6.32 3.12 13.41
CA MET A 104 6.22 4.30 12.56
C MET A 104 7.12 4.12 11.35
N GLY A 105 6.56 4.29 10.16
CA GLY A 105 7.32 4.34 8.92
C GLY A 105 7.46 5.78 8.43
N CYS A 106 8.65 6.17 8.03
CA CYS A 106 8.94 7.48 7.43
C CYS A 106 9.70 7.31 6.12
N VAL A 107 9.29 8.04 5.10
CA VAL A 107 10.03 8.11 3.83
C VAL A 107 10.89 9.36 3.79
N ILE A 108 12.07 9.25 3.20
CA ILE A 108 12.93 10.42 2.97
C ILE A 108 12.32 11.25 1.84
N GLU A 109 12.09 12.53 2.07
CA GLU A 109 11.42 13.45 1.12
C GLU A 109 12.03 13.41 -0.29
N SER A 110 13.35 13.29 -0.39
CA SER A 110 14.07 13.13 -1.66
C SER A 110 13.68 11.86 -2.43
N GLN A 111 13.16 10.85 -1.77
CA GLN A 111 12.72 9.60 -2.40
C GLN A 111 11.25 9.67 -2.86
N ARG A 112 10.41 10.47 -2.18
CA ARG A 112 9.02 10.70 -2.63
C ARG A 112 8.92 11.37 -3.99
N THR A 113 9.98 12.06 -4.43
CA THR A 113 10.02 12.69 -5.76
C THR A 113 10.47 11.74 -6.87
N LYS A 114 10.94 10.53 -6.53
CA LYS A 114 11.38 9.53 -7.52
C LYS A 114 10.21 8.66 -7.93
N LEU A 115 10.04 8.52 -9.25
CA LEU A 115 9.16 7.51 -9.81
C LEU A 115 9.83 6.13 -9.78
N TYR A 116 9.03 5.12 -9.56
CA TYR A 116 9.39 3.71 -9.60
C TYR A 116 8.27 2.92 -10.29
N PRO A 117 8.46 1.66 -10.69
CA PRO A 117 7.38 0.82 -11.19
C PRO A 117 6.29 0.64 -10.12
N MET A 118 5.16 1.33 -10.32
CA MET A 118 4.02 1.28 -9.41
C MET A 118 3.16 0.06 -9.75
N LEU A 119 2.84 -0.74 -8.74
CA LEU A 119 1.82 -1.77 -8.77
C LEU A 119 0.53 -1.20 -8.20
N PHE A 120 -0.61 -1.67 -8.68
CA PHE A 120 -1.90 -1.19 -8.22
C PHE A 120 -2.70 -2.30 -7.55
N GLU A 121 -3.50 -1.90 -6.56
CA GLU A 121 -4.50 -2.76 -5.96
C GLU A 121 -5.51 -3.23 -7.01
N PRO A 122 -6.05 -4.45 -6.89
CA PRO A 122 -7.06 -4.94 -7.81
C PRO A 122 -8.31 -4.04 -7.84
N ASN A 123 -8.66 -3.53 -9.02
CA ASN A 123 -9.86 -2.73 -9.24
C ASN A 123 -10.83 -3.48 -10.16
N LEU A 124 -11.58 -4.40 -9.57
CA LEU A 124 -12.42 -5.37 -10.25
C LEU A 124 -13.87 -4.90 -10.36
N ARG A 125 -14.49 -5.15 -11.51
CA ARG A 125 -15.89 -4.78 -11.80
C ARG A 125 -16.70 -6.00 -12.17
N THR A 126 -17.68 -6.33 -11.34
CA THR A 126 -18.69 -7.33 -11.65
C THR A 126 -19.62 -6.79 -12.72
N LYS A 127 -19.87 -7.58 -13.75
CA LYS A 127 -20.78 -7.27 -14.84
C LYS A 127 -21.71 -8.45 -15.08
N VAL A 128 -22.94 -8.18 -15.53
CA VAL A 128 -23.92 -9.24 -15.85
C VAL A 128 -23.42 -10.17 -16.96
N TRP A 129 -22.63 -9.64 -17.88
CA TRP A 129 -22.00 -10.37 -18.98
C TRP A 129 -20.58 -10.89 -18.62
N GLY A 130 -20.14 -10.70 -17.37
CA GLY A 130 -18.78 -11.05 -16.95
C GLY A 130 -18.47 -12.53 -17.00
N GLY A 131 -17.27 -12.86 -17.39
CA GLY A 131 -16.73 -14.22 -17.47
C GLY A 131 -16.08 -14.69 -16.18
N LYS A 132 -15.31 -15.79 -16.29
CA LYS A 132 -14.56 -16.39 -15.19
C LYS A 132 -13.05 -16.46 -15.46
N GLN A 133 -12.56 -16.02 -16.61
CA GLN A 133 -11.16 -16.10 -16.97
C GLN A 133 -10.31 -15.12 -16.15
N LEU A 134 -10.81 -13.90 -15.93
CA LEU A 134 -10.15 -12.94 -15.03
C LEU A 134 -10.07 -13.46 -13.60
N THR A 135 -11.10 -14.16 -13.12
CA THR A 135 -11.12 -14.80 -11.81
C THR A 135 -10.01 -15.85 -11.68
N GLN A 136 -9.83 -16.70 -12.67
CA GLN A 136 -8.75 -17.70 -12.71
C GLN A 136 -7.38 -17.05 -12.83
N TRP A 137 -7.22 -16.11 -13.75
CA TRP A 137 -5.93 -15.45 -14.01
C TRP A 137 -5.44 -14.64 -12.80
N LYS A 138 -6.35 -13.95 -12.13
CA LYS A 138 -6.02 -13.15 -10.94
C LYS A 138 -6.14 -13.94 -9.62
N GLN A 139 -6.36 -15.26 -9.69
CA GLN A 139 -6.45 -16.15 -8.53
C GLN A 139 -7.50 -15.71 -7.50
N LEU A 140 -8.65 -15.24 -7.98
CA LEU A 140 -9.75 -14.77 -7.14
C LEU A 140 -10.68 -15.95 -6.75
N PRO A 141 -11.53 -15.81 -5.71
CA PRO A 141 -12.53 -16.82 -5.36
C PRO A 141 -13.46 -17.12 -6.54
N GLU A 142 -13.68 -18.40 -6.83
CA GLU A 142 -14.34 -18.93 -8.05
C GLU A 142 -15.77 -18.42 -8.34
N GLN A 143 -16.43 -17.81 -7.39
CA GLN A 143 -17.86 -17.46 -7.51
C GLN A 143 -18.14 -16.07 -8.10
N GLN A 144 -17.10 -15.32 -8.48
CA GLN A 144 -17.29 -13.95 -8.96
C GLN A 144 -17.24 -13.88 -10.49
N HIS A 145 -18.30 -13.32 -11.09
CA HIS A 145 -18.33 -12.96 -12.51
C HIS A 145 -17.69 -11.58 -12.69
N ILE A 146 -16.39 -11.54 -12.96
CA ILE A 146 -15.65 -10.31 -13.15
C ILE A 146 -15.62 -9.97 -14.64
N GLY A 147 -16.36 -8.95 -15.04
CA GLY A 147 -16.39 -8.51 -16.43
C GLY A 147 -15.23 -7.59 -16.81
N GLU A 148 -14.72 -6.81 -15.84
CA GLU A 148 -13.61 -5.89 -16.09
C GLU A 148 -12.61 -5.89 -14.93
N SER A 149 -11.33 -5.79 -15.25
CA SER A 149 -10.26 -5.49 -14.32
C SER A 149 -9.57 -4.20 -14.77
N TRP A 150 -9.73 -3.14 -14.00
CA TRP A 150 -9.15 -1.84 -14.32
C TRP A 150 -7.71 -1.79 -13.81
N GLU A 151 -6.76 -1.89 -14.73
CA GLU A 151 -5.33 -1.97 -14.41
C GLU A 151 -4.73 -0.59 -14.13
N VAL A 152 -5.10 0.42 -14.95
CA VAL A 152 -4.68 1.81 -14.74
C VAL A 152 -5.88 2.72 -14.93
N SER A 153 -6.25 3.43 -13.87
CA SER A 153 -7.41 4.33 -13.86
C SER A 153 -7.11 5.61 -13.08
N ALA A 154 -7.43 6.75 -13.68
CA ALA A 154 -7.52 8.04 -12.99
C ALA A 154 -8.97 8.56 -12.96
N VAL A 155 -9.95 7.70 -13.22
CA VAL A 155 -11.37 8.05 -13.16
C VAL A 155 -11.73 8.45 -11.73
N GLU A 156 -12.34 9.62 -11.54
CA GLU A 156 -12.58 10.28 -10.25
C GLU A 156 -13.19 9.36 -9.19
N LYS A 157 -14.20 8.57 -9.57
CA LYS A 157 -14.90 7.66 -8.64
C LYS A 157 -14.21 6.32 -8.43
N ALA A 158 -13.15 6.03 -9.17
CA ALA A 158 -12.46 4.75 -9.14
C ALA A 158 -11.00 4.85 -9.62
N PRO A 159 -10.19 5.72 -9.02
CA PRO A 159 -8.77 5.79 -9.35
C PRO A 159 -8.05 4.51 -8.90
N SER A 160 -7.01 4.12 -9.62
CA SER A 160 -6.12 3.04 -9.17
C SER A 160 -5.39 3.47 -7.90
N VAL A 161 -5.33 2.58 -6.90
CA VAL A 161 -4.59 2.76 -5.64
C VAL A 161 -3.26 2.03 -5.75
N ILE A 162 -2.17 2.69 -5.36
CA ILE A 162 -0.82 2.14 -5.45
C ILE A 162 -0.62 1.14 -4.30
N ALA A 163 -0.17 -0.07 -4.64
CA ALA A 163 0.02 -1.18 -3.71
C ALA A 163 1.44 -1.28 -3.13
N ASN A 164 2.43 -0.60 -3.73
CA ASN A 164 3.84 -0.77 -3.36
C ASN A 164 4.60 0.55 -3.22
N GLY A 165 5.77 0.48 -2.55
CA GLY A 165 6.73 1.57 -2.45
C GLY A 165 6.23 2.78 -1.66
N THR A 166 6.90 3.92 -1.84
CA THR A 166 6.65 5.16 -1.07
C THR A 166 5.30 5.82 -1.32
N TRP A 167 4.64 5.45 -2.41
CA TRP A 167 3.29 5.92 -2.76
C TRP A 167 2.19 4.91 -2.42
N ALA A 168 2.51 3.80 -1.73
CA ALA A 168 1.50 2.82 -1.34
C ALA A 168 0.35 3.48 -0.55
N GLY A 169 -0.89 3.16 -0.93
CA GLY A 169 -2.11 3.75 -0.37
C GLY A 169 -2.55 5.06 -1.01
N TYR A 170 -1.70 5.71 -1.84
CA TYR A 170 -2.12 6.87 -2.63
C TYR A 170 -2.84 6.43 -3.91
N SER A 171 -3.80 7.22 -4.33
CA SER A 171 -4.37 7.06 -5.66
C SER A 171 -3.42 7.58 -6.75
N LEU A 172 -3.51 7.00 -7.94
CA LEU A 172 -2.77 7.50 -9.09
C LEU A 172 -3.04 8.98 -9.37
N THR A 173 -4.27 9.43 -9.17
CA THR A 173 -4.68 10.84 -9.33
C THR A 173 -3.95 11.76 -8.33
N GLU A 174 -3.80 11.35 -7.07
CA GLU A 174 -3.06 12.14 -6.08
C GLU A 174 -1.57 12.26 -6.45
N VAL A 175 -0.95 11.20 -6.95
CA VAL A 175 0.45 11.24 -7.41
C VAL A 175 0.60 12.10 -8.66
N ILE A 176 -0.32 12.01 -9.61
CA ILE A 176 -0.34 12.88 -10.80
C ILE A 176 -0.44 14.35 -10.38
N ASN A 177 -1.34 14.69 -9.45
CA ASN A 177 -1.50 16.06 -8.97
C ASN A 177 -0.24 16.62 -8.29
N LYS A 178 0.51 15.75 -7.60
CA LYS A 178 1.78 16.14 -6.94
C LYS A 178 2.92 16.33 -7.94
N MET A 179 3.01 15.51 -8.98
CA MET A 179 4.10 15.55 -9.96
C MET A 179 3.65 15.19 -11.39
N PRO A 180 2.78 16.02 -11.97
CA PRO A 180 2.13 15.72 -13.23
C PRO A 180 3.11 15.48 -14.38
N GLN A 181 4.13 16.32 -14.50
CA GLN A 181 5.10 16.19 -15.59
C GLN A 181 6.01 14.96 -15.46
N ALA A 182 6.28 14.52 -14.23
CA ALA A 182 7.07 13.32 -14.02
C ALA A 182 6.27 12.05 -14.38
N VAL A 183 4.98 12.01 -14.03
CA VAL A 183 4.11 10.85 -14.28
C VAL A 183 3.61 10.80 -15.72
N LEU A 184 3.11 11.93 -16.23
CA LEU A 184 2.46 11.99 -17.54
C LEU A 184 3.41 12.40 -18.68
N GLY A 185 4.55 12.98 -18.34
CA GLY A 185 5.38 13.71 -19.31
C GLY A 185 4.85 15.12 -19.57
N LYS A 186 5.74 16.00 -20.02
CA LYS A 186 5.43 17.44 -20.18
C LYS A 186 4.29 17.71 -21.17
N GLU A 187 4.29 17.01 -22.30
CA GLU A 187 3.31 17.21 -23.37
C GLU A 187 1.90 16.77 -22.96
N VAL A 188 1.79 15.57 -22.37
CA VAL A 188 0.50 15.05 -21.91
C VAL A 188 -0.05 15.89 -20.76
N ALA A 189 0.78 16.24 -19.78
CA ALA A 189 0.39 17.08 -18.66
C ALA A 189 -0.15 18.43 -19.12
N LYS A 190 0.51 19.06 -20.13
CA LYS A 190 0.06 20.31 -20.72
C LYS A 190 -1.23 20.15 -21.53
N LYS A 191 -1.29 19.13 -22.40
CA LYS A 191 -2.43 18.91 -23.30
C LYS A 191 -3.72 18.60 -22.57
N TYR A 192 -3.64 17.78 -21.49
CA TYR A 192 -4.80 17.28 -20.76
C TYR A 192 -4.93 17.87 -19.36
N ASN A 193 -4.37 19.08 -19.14
CA ASN A 193 -4.48 19.81 -17.87
C ASN A 193 -4.16 18.94 -16.64
N ASN A 194 -3.04 18.21 -16.69
CA ASN A 194 -2.60 17.28 -15.64
C ASN A 194 -3.55 16.10 -15.38
N GLN A 195 -4.39 15.75 -16.33
CA GLN A 195 -5.25 14.56 -16.25
C GLN A 195 -4.67 13.42 -17.09
N LEU A 196 -4.80 12.20 -16.61
CA LEU A 196 -4.47 11.01 -17.39
C LEU A 196 -5.62 10.71 -18.36
N PRO A 197 -5.40 10.82 -19.69
CA PRO A 197 -6.48 10.65 -20.67
C PRO A 197 -6.70 9.16 -21.06
N LEU A 198 -6.38 8.23 -20.14
CA LEU A 198 -6.40 6.79 -20.42
C LEU A 198 -7.08 6.04 -19.28
N LEU A 199 -7.80 4.98 -19.68
CA LEU A 199 -8.24 3.89 -18.81
C LEU A 199 -7.74 2.59 -19.44
N VAL A 200 -6.86 1.87 -18.74
CA VAL A 200 -6.38 0.54 -19.18
C VAL A 200 -7.12 -0.52 -18.40
N LYS A 201 -7.79 -1.42 -19.09
CA LYS A 201 -8.55 -2.51 -18.46
C LYS A 201 -8.51 -3.79 -19.29
N PHE A 202 -8.63 -4.92 -18.60
CA PHE A 202 -8.97 -6.18 -19.22
C PHE A 202 -10.49 -6.38 -19.17
N ILE A 203 -11.02 -6.97 -20.22
CA ILE A 203 -12.44 -7.32 -20.34
C ILE A 203 -12.53 -8.84 -20.50
N ASP A 204 -13.37 -9.45 -19.68
CA ASP A 204 -13.71 -10.88 -19.75
C ASP A 204 -15.20 -11.01 -19.97
N SER A 205 -15.58 -11.24 -21.22
CA SER A 205 -16.96 -11.31 -21.67
C SER A 205 -17.37 -12.76 -21.90
N ASN A 206 -18.44 -13.19 -21.24
CA ASN A 206 -19.10 -14.48 -21.43
C ASN A 206 -20.45 -14.34 -22.17
N ASP A 207 -20.85 -13.11 -22.45
CA ASP A 207 -22.09 -12.76 -23.13
C ASP A 207 -21.91 -11.44 -23.90
N ASP A 208 -22.90 -10.98 -24.63
CA ASP A 208 -22.89 -9.73 -25.35
C ASP A 208 -22.64 -8.54 -24.42
N LEU A 209 -21.71 -7.67 -24.82
CA LEU A 209 -21.42 -6.44 -24.09
C LEU A 209 -22.59 -5.47 -24.19
N SER A 210 -22.84 -4.75 -23.10
CA SER A 210 -23.78 -3.63 -23.11
C SER A 210 -23.36 -2.57 -24.14
N VAL A 211 -24.33 -2.00 -24.82
CA VAL A 211 -24.11 -0.83 -25.67
C VAL A 211 -23.67 0.35 -24.79
N GLN A 212 -22.55 0.94 -25.11
CA GLN A 212 -21.98 2.06 -24.37
C GLN A 212 -21.79 3.26 -25.30
N VAL A 213 -22.19 4.42 -24.84
CA VAL A 213 -21.92 5.70 -25.50
C VAL A 213 -20.73 6.35 -24.80
N HIS A 214 -19.68 6.62 -25.56
CA HIS A 214 -18.54 7.39 -25.08
C HIS A 214 -18.70 8.84 -25.57
N PRO A 215 -18.72 9.84 -24.67
CA PRO A 215 -18.78 11.23 -25.08
C PRO A 215 -17.50 11.59 -25.86
N ASN A 216 -17.61 12.52 -26.79
CA ASN A 216 -16.46 13.11 -27.44
C ASN A 216 -15.73 14.05 -26.47
N ASP A 217 -14.50 14.42 -26.81
CA ASP A 217 -13.68 15.37 -26.05
C ASP A 217 -14.11 16.84 -26.26
N ASP A 218 -15.25 17.09 -26.90
CA ASP A 218 -15.81 18.42 -27.19
C ASP A 218 -16.71 18.94 -26.06
#